data_24272c7dd6b32bf9ff59b5aa4f1c07ed
#
_entry.id   24272c7dd6b32bf9ff59b5aa4f1c07ed
#
_cell.length_a   1.000
_cell.length_b   1.000
_cell.length_c   1.000
_cell.angle_alpha   90.00
_cell.angle_beta   90.00
_cell.angle_gamma   90.00
#
_symmetry.space_group_name_H-M   'P 1'
#
loop_
_entity.id
_entity.type
_entity.pdbx_description
1 polymer ?
#
loop_
_entity_poly.entity_id
_entity_poly.type
_entity_poly.pdbx_seq_one_letter_code
_entity_poly.pdbx_strand_id
1 'polypeptide(L)'
;MPFAYYDRLSPARKRIYRASDAIERLGLPEGFAAGAEVDAIAMALVTDNRAACEGACQRLTDALVAGYRVPPIRVRVLARRPSSDYGELHGLYEPEEGRTPARITVWMRTAQRQQVVAFRSFLRTLVHEIGHHLDYELFKLAETFHTE
;
A
#
# COMPACT_ATOMS: atom_id res chain seq x y z
N MET A 1 -1.88 16.00 -8.69
CA MET A 1 -0.80 16.94 -9.07
C MET A 1 0.47 16.16 -9.34
N PRO A 2 1.19 16.46 -10.42
CA PRO A 2 2.48 15.83 -10.66
C PRO A 2 3.49 16.22 -9.57
N PHE A 3 4.43 15.33 -9.30
CA PHE A 3 5.52 15.66 -8.39
C PHE A 3 6.55 16.62 -9.05
N ALA A 4 7.44 17.22 -8.24
CA ALA A 4 8.29 18.33 -8.67
C ALA A 4 9.17 18.05 -9.91
N TYR A 5 9.60 16.82 -10.16
CA TYR A 5 10.45 16.49 -11.30
C TYR A 5 9.70 15.75 -12.43
N TYR A 6 8.37 15.82 -12.43
CA TYR A 6 7.56 15.20 -13.48
C TYR A 6 8.00 15.59 -14.89
N ASP A 7 8.27 16.88 -15.10
CA ASP A 7 8.66 17.39 -16.41
C ASP A 7 10.01 16.87 -16.92
N ARG A 8 10.82 16.30 -16.01
CA ARG A 8 12.12 15.72 -16.36
C ARG A 8 12.01 14.27 -16.81
N LEU A 9 10.84 13.67 -16.71
CA LEU A 9 10.62 12.28 -17.10
C LEU A 9 10.57 12.14 -18.61
N SER A 10 10.98 10.98 -19.13
CA SER A 10 10.77 10.63 -20.53
C SER A 10 9.28 10.53 -20.85
N PRO A 11 8.86 10.67 -22.13
CA PRO A 11 7.45 10.48 -22.49
C PRO A 11 6.86 9.14 -22.04
N ALA A 12 7.65 8.05 -22.11
CA ALA A 12 7.20 6.74 -21.67
C ALA A 12 6.96 6.73 -20.15
N ARG A 13 7.88 7.31 -19.37
CA ARG A 13 7.74 7.41 -17.91
C ARG A 13 6.61 8.33 -17.50
N LYS A 14 6.39 9.43 -18.24
CA LYS A 14 5.22 10.29 -18.00
C LYS A 14 3.92 9.56 -18.17
N ARG A 15 3.81 8.67 -19.16
CA ARG A 15 2.61 7.85 -19.35
C ARG A 15 2.38 6.90 -18.19
N ILE A 16 3.44 6.26 -17.70
CA ILE A 16 3.36 5.37 -16.53
C ILE A 16 2.94 6.17 -15.30
N TYR A 17 3.54 7.33 -15.08
CA TYR A 17 3.19 8.20 -13.96
C TYR A 17 1.71 8.60 -14.01
N ARG A 18 1.21 9.02 -15.17
CA ARG A 18 -0.19 9.42 -15.32
C ARG A 18 -1.15 8.25 -15.05
N ALA A 19 -0.78 7.04 -15.51
CA ALA A 19 -1.58 5.85 -15.26
C ALA A 19 -1.61 5.54 -13.75
N SER A 20 -0.46 5.61 -13.06
CA SER A 20 -0.40 5.42 -11.61
C SER A 20 -1.21 6.47 -10.86
N ASP A 21 -1.11 7.75 -11.26
CA ASP A 21 -1.88 8.84 -10.66
C ASP A 21 -3.38 8.64 -10.86
N ALA A 22 -3.78 8.12 -12.03
CA ALA A 22 -5.18 7.79 -12.32
C ALA A 22 -5.72 6.68 -11.41
N ILE A 23 -4.88 5.72 -11.01
CA ILE A 23 -5.26 4.67 -10.06
C ILE A 23 -5.61 5.28 -8.71
N GLU A 24 -4.84 6.24 -8.22
CA GLU A 24 -5.11 6.91 -6.95
C GLU A 24 -6.45 7.66 -6.97
N ARG A 25 -6.91 8.06 -8.17
CA ARG A 25 -8.19 8.73 -8.37
C ARG A 25 -9.31 7.76 -8.70
N LEU A 26 -8.97 6.50 -8.94
CA LEU A 26 -9.98 5.48 -9.21
C LEU A 26 -10.85 5.31 -7.97
N GLY A 27 -12.15 5.38 -8.15
CA GLY A 27 -13.07 5.17 -7.04
C GLY A 27 -12.97 3.75 -6.49
N LEU A 28 -13.48 3.56 -5.28
CA LEU A 28 -13.58 2.23 -4.69
C LEU A 28 -14.46 1.34 -5.55
N PRO A 29 -14.21 0.01 -5.55
CA PRO A 29 -15.05 -0.92 -6.30
C PRO A 29 -16.52 -0.79 -5.92
N GLU A 30 -17.39 -0.99 -6.89
CA GLU A 30 -18.83 -0.96 -6.67
C GLU A 30 -19.24 -1.97 -5.60
N GLY A 31 -20.06 -1.54 -4.66
CA GLY A 31 -20.50 -2.39 -3.54
C GLY A 31 -19.47 -2.56 -2.44
N PHE A 32 -18.32 -1.88 -2.53
CA PHE A 32 -17.27 -2.00 -1.52
C PHE A 32 -17.68 -1.26 -0.25
N ALA A 33 -17.59 -1.97 0.89
CA ALA A 33 -17.84 -1.40 2.21
C ALA A 33 -16.68 -1.82 3.13
N ALA A 34 -15.90 -0.87 3.59
CA ALA A 34 -14.68 -1.12 4.34
C ALA A 34 -14.71 -0.59 5.77
N GLY A 35 -15.84 -0.05 6.23
CA GLY A 35 -15.91 0.59 7.53
C GLY A 35 -15.44 -0.28 8.68
N ALA A 36 -15.86 -1.54 8.71
CA ALA A 36 -15.49 -2.48 9.79
C ALA A 36 -13.99 -2.78 9.80
N GLU A 37 -13.39 -3.00 8.64
CA GLU A 37 -11.95 -3.32 8.53
C GLU A 37 -11.10 -2.09 8.85
N VAL A 38 -11.51 -0.92 8.38
CA VAL A 38 -10.81 0.34 8.68
C VAL A 38 -10.85 0.65 10.18
N ASP A 39 -12.00 0.47 10.81
CA ASP A 39 -12.15 0.65 12.26
C ASP A 39 -11.32 -0.38 13.04
N ALA A 40 -11.23 -1.61 12.55
CA ALA A 40 -10.41 -2.65 13.17
C ALA A 40 -8.92 -2.31 13.08
N ILE A 41 -8.44 -1.73 11.99
CA ILE A 41 -7.06 -1.26 11.87
C ILE A 41 -6.80 -0.15 12.89
N ALA A 42 -7.69 0.84 12.97
CA ALA A 42 -7.55 1.95 13.91
C ALA A 42 -7.48 1.43 15.36
N MET A 43 -8.35 0.51 15.73
CA MET A 43 -8.38 -0.09 17.06
C MET A 43 -7.10 -0.89 17.36
N ALA A 44 -6.62 -1.66 16.39
CA ALA A 44 -5.40 -2.44 16.53
C ALA A 44 -4.17 -1.55 16.75
N LEU A 45 -4.11 -0.39 16.09
CA LEU A 45 -3.03 0.58 16.30
C LEU A 45 -3.13 1.20 17.71
N VAL A 46 -4.32 1.61 18.14
CA VAL A 46 -4.53 2.19 19.45
C VAL A 46 -4.15 1.20 20.56
N THR A 47 -4.48 -0.08 20.39
CA THR A 47 -4.19 -1.13 21.36
C THR A 47 -2.83 -1.79 21.16
N ASP A 48 -2.05 -1.34 20.16
CA ASP A 48 -0.73 -1.89 19.83
C ASP A 48 -0.77 -3.41 19.65
N ASN A 49 -1.78 -3.89 18.93
CA ASN A 49 -1.98 -5.30 18.67
C ASN A 49 -1.59 -5.66 17.24
N ARG A 50 -0.36 -6.14 17.08
CA ARG A 50 0.21 -6.47 15.76
C ARG A 50 -0.62 -7.52 15.01
N ALA A 51 -0.96 -8.61 15.66
CA ALA A 51 -1.71 -9.70 15.01
C ALA A 51 -3.11 -9.23 14.57
N ALA A 52 -3.79 -8.46 15.39
CA ALA A 52 -5.10 -7.90 15.03
C ALA A 52 -4.96 -6.90 13.87
N CYS A 53 -3.90 -6.09 13.88
CA CYS A 53 -3.60 -5.16 12.79
C CYS A 53 -3.37 -5.90 11.47
N GLU A 54 -2.55 -6.94 11.49
CA GLU A 54 -2.27 -7.76 10.31
C GLU A 54 -3.55 -8.40 9.75
N GLY A 55 -4.37 -8.97 10.60
CA GLY A 55 -5.64 -9.58 10.19
C GLY A 55 -6.60 -8.57 9.56
N ALA A 56 -6.72 -7.39 10.16
CA ALA A 56 -7.59 -6.33 9.63
C ALA A 56 -7.07 -5.81 8.30
N CYS A 57 -5.76 -5.60 8.17
CA CYS A 57 -5.13 -5.18 6.91
C CYS A 57 -5.33 -6.22 5.81
N GLN A 58 -5.21 -7.51 6.15
CA GLN A 58 -5.42 -8.59 5.18
C GLN A 58 -6.87 -8.61 4.70
N ARG A 59 -7.85 -8.47 5.61
CA ARG A 59 -9.26 -8.45 5.23
C ARG A 59 -9.61 -7.26 4.34
N LEU A 60 -9.10 -6.08 4.67
CA LEU A 60 -9.30 -4.89 3.83
C LEU A 60 -8.71 -5.09 2.44
N THR A 61 -7.48 -5.59 2.38
CA THR A 61 -6.77 -5.84 1.13
C THR A 61 -7.50 -6.89 0.30
N ASP A 62 -7.94 -7.99 0.92
CA ASP A 62 -8.69 -9.04 0.23
C ASP A 62 -9.98 -8.49 -0.40
N ALA A 63 -10.70 -7.62 0.31
CA ALA A 63 -11.90 -7.00 -0.22
C ALA A 63 -11.60 -6.10 -1.42
N LEU A 64 -10.53 -5.32 -1.36
CA LEU A 64 -10.12 -4.46 -2.47
C LEU A 64 -9.69 -5.27 -3.70
N VAL A 65 -8.83 -6.28 -3.53
CA VAL A 65 -8.35 -7.09 -4.67
C VAL A 65 -9.49 -7.88 -5.29
N ALA A 66 -10.43 -8.37 -4.50
CA ALA A 66 -11.63 -9.04 -5.01
C ALA A 66 -12.48 -8.07 -5.84
N GLY A 67 -12.68 -6.85 -5.34
CA GLY A 67 -13.44 -5.81 -6.04
C GLY A 67 -12.82 -5.40 -7.37
N TYR A 68 -11.51 -5.30 -7.43
CA TYR A 68 -10.79 -4.98 -8.68
C TYR A 68 -10.50 -6.21 -9.53
N ARG A 69 -10.81 -7.42 -9.06
CA ARG A 69 -10.59 -8.70 -9.77
C ARG A 69 -9.12 -8.91 -10.15
N VAL A 70 -8.22 -8.54 -9.25
CA VAL A 70 -6.79 -8.79 -9.41
C VAL A 70 -6.36 -9.96 -8.53
N PRO A 71 -5.19 -10.57 -8.79
CA PRO A 71 -4.70 -11.69 -7.99
C PRO A 71 -4.56 -11.33 -6.51
N PRO A 72 -4.68 -12.31 -5.61
CA PRO A 72 -4.54 -12.07 -4.18
C PRO A 72 -3.15 -11.59 -3.80
N ILE A 73 -3.08 -10.89 -2.68
CA ILE A 73 -1.85 -10.34 -2.16
C ILE A 73 -1.77 -10.65 -0.65
N ARG A 74 -0.60 -11.04 -0.18
CA ARG A 74 -0.35 -11.30 1.23
C ARG A 74 0.07 -10.02 1.94
N VAL A 75 -0.58 -9.67 3.04
CA VAL A 75 -0.19 -8.54 3.87
C VAL A 75 0.53 -9.04 5.11
N ARG A 76 1.67 -8.44 5.39
CA ARG A 76 2.46 -8.70 6.59
C ARG A 76 2.63 -7.40 7.37
N VAL A 77 2.31 -7.42 8.66
CA VAL A 77 2.49 -6.29 9.55
C VAL A 77 3.59 -6.64 10.55
N LEU A 78 4.63 -5.83 10.58
CA LEU A 78 5.77 -6.00 11.48
C LEU A 78 5.81 -4.87 12.51
N ALA A 79 6.62 -5.06 13.56
CA ALA A 79 6.59 -4.16 14.71
C ALA A 79 7.24 -2.81 14.45
N ARG A 80 8.41 -2.77 13.85
CA ARG A 80 9.23 -1.55 13.77
C ARG A 80 9.80 -1.36 12.37
N ARG A 81 9.69 -0.13 11.85
CA ARG A 81 10.25 0.24 10.55
C ARG A 81 11.77 0.10 10.54
N PRO A 82 12.35 -0.50 9.48
CA PRO A 82 13.79 -0.44 9.29
C PRO A 82 14.22 0.96 8.85
N SER A 83 15.45 1.34 9.18
CA SER A 83 16.04 2.57 8.69
C SER A 83 17.44 2.31 8.17
N SER A 84 17.87 3.16 7.26
CA SER A 84 19.21 3.11 6.67
C SER A 84 19.68 4.53 6.39
N ASP A 85 20.86 4.67 5.79
CA ASP A 85 21.38 5.98 5.37
C ASP A 85 20.46 6.68 4.37
N TYR A 86 19.58 5.92 3.71
CA TYR A 86 18.61 6.44 2.74
C TYR A 86 17.27 6.83 3.37
N GLY A 87 17.12 6.63 4.68
CA GLY A 87 15.92 6.98 5.40
C GLY A 87 15.14 5.80 5.95
N GLU A 88 13.95 6.06 6.44
CA GLU A 88 13.06 5.09 7.05
C GLU A 88 12.15 4.47 5.99
N LEU A 89 12.04 3.15 5.98
CA LEU A 89 11.15 2.43 5.08
C LEU A 89 9.75 2.34 5.71
N HIS A 90 8.75 2.92 5.05
CA HIS A 90 7.38 3.00 5.55
C HIS A 90 6.52 1.81 5.13
N GLY A 91 6.70 1.34 3.91
CA GLY A 91 6.00 0.19 3.35
C GLY A 91 6.80 -0.43 2.22
N LEU A 92 6.46 -1.66 1.85
CA LEU A 92 7.15 -2.38 0.80
C LEU A 92 6.15 -3.23 0.02
N TYR A 93 6.20 -3.14 -1.31
CA TYR A 93 5.45 -4.03 -2.18
C TYR A 93 6.42 -4.92 -2.95
N GLU A 94 6.15 -6.23 -2.94
CA GLU A 94 6.90 -7.23 -3.70
C GLU A 94 5.92 -7.91 -4.66
N PRO A 95 6.12 -7.79 -5.99
CA PRO A 95 5.21 -8.41 -6.95
C PRO A 95 5.28 -9.93 -6.92
N GLU A 96 4.28 -10.58 -7.50
CA GLU A 96 4.25 -12.03 -7.65
C GLU A 96 5.47 -12.50 -8.43
N GLU A 97 6.12 -13.56 -7.93
CA GLU A 97 7.28 -14.16 -8.58
C GLU A 97 7.17 -15.68 -8.51
N GLY A 98 7.05 -16.33 -9.67
CA GLY A 98 6.88 -17.77 -9.73
C GLY A 98 5.60 -18.19 -9.00
N ARG A 99 5.76 -19.05 -7.98
CA ARG A 99 4.64 -19.51 -7.13
C ARG A 99 4.44 -18.67 -5.88
N THR A 100 5.31 -17.68 -5.67
CA THR A 100 5.22 -16.79 -4.51
C THR A 100 4.22 -15.68 -4.82
N PRO A 101 3.14 -15.54 -4.05
CA PRO A 101 2.18 -14.46 -4.29
C PRO A 101 2.77 -13.10 -4.01
N ALA A 102 2.18 -12.06 -4.57
CA ALA A 102 2.55 -10.68 -4.25
C ALA A 102 2.41 -10.43 -2.75
N ARG A 103 3.23 -9.55 -2.21
CA ARG A 103 3.26 -9.28 -0.78
C ARG A 103 3.44 -7.81 -0.48
N ILE A 104 2.68 -7.33 0.50
CA ILE A 104 2.86 -6.01 1.10
C ILE A 104 3.40 -6.20 2.50
N THR A 105 4.39 -5.40 2.87
CA THR A 105 4.88 -5.33 4.25
C THR A 105 4.71 -3.90 4.75
N VAL A 106 4.11 -3.74 5.91
CA VAL A 106 3.97 -2.44 6.60
C VAL A 106 4.39 -2.61 8.06
N TRP A 107 4.71 -1.52 8.72
CA TRP A 107 5.23 -1.54 10.09
C TRP A 107 4.40 -0.63 10.99
N MET A 108 4.16 -1.09 12.22
CA MET A 108 3.32 -0.36 13.17
C MET A 108 4.03 0.79 13.87
N ARG A 109 5.36 0.72 14.02
CA ARG A 109 6.13 1.68 14.80
C ARG A 109 7.23 2.33 13.99
N THR A 110 7.53 3.59 14.33
CA THR A 110 8.64 4.34 13.70
C THR A 110 9.98 3.71 14.07
N ALA A 111 11.01 3.96 13.22
CA ALA A 111 12.33 3.34 13.38
C ALA A 111 13.05 3.83 14.64
N GLN A 112 13.10 5.13 14.86
CA GLN A 112 13.90 5.72 15.94
C GLN A 112 13.19 5.72 17.30
N ARG A 113 11.99 6.28 17.33
CA ARG A 113 11.24 6.45 18.59
C ARG A 113 10.38 5.26 18.96
N GLN A 114 10.24 4.29 18.05
CA GLN A 114 9.35 3.13 18.20
C GLN A 114 7.93 3.54 18.62
N GLN A 115 7.51 4.71 18.14
CA GLN A 115 6.19 5.24 18.39
C GLN A 115 5.21 4.63 17.39
N VAL A 116 4.01 4.25 17.85
CA VAL A 116 2.98 3.72 16.96
C VAL A 116 2.65 4.75 15.89
N VAL A 117 2.66 4.31 14.65
CA VAL A 117 2.37 5.15 13.49
C VAL A 117 0.94 5.66 13.57
N ALA A 118 0.72 6.95 13.27
CA ALA A 118 -0.61 7.52 13.24
C ALA A 118 -1.50 6.77 12.23
N PHE A 119 -2.77 6.57 12.59
CA PHE A 119 -3.72 5.79 11.78
C PHE A 119 -3.77 6.26 10.32
N ARG A 120 -3.90 7.56 10.09
CA ARG A 120 -3.98 8.09 8.72
C ARG A 120 -2.73 7.81 7.90
N SER A 121 -1.56 7.94 8.51
CA SER A 121 -0.28 7.65 7.86
C SER A 121 -0.15 6.16 7.56
N PHE A 122 -0.55 5.32 8.51
CA PHE A 122 -0.52 3.86 8.33
C PHE A 122 -1.45 3.43 7.19
N LEU A 123 -2.69 3.89 7.20
CA LEU A 123 -3.67 3.55 6.18
C LEU A 123 -3.23 4.04 4.80
N ARG A 124 -2.69 5.26 4.72
CA ARG A 124 -2.15 5.82 3.47
C ARG A 124 -1.05 4.94 2.91
N THR A 125 -0.14 4.49 3.76
CA THR A 125 0.95 3.60 3.35
C THR A 125 0.42 2.28 2.80
N LEU A 126 -0.54 1.66 3.50
CA LEU A 126 -1.14 0.40 3.05
C LEU A 126 -1.82 0.57 1.68
N VAL A 127 -2.63 1.61 1.52
CA VAL A 127 -3.33 1.89 0.26
C VAL A 127 -2.34 2.20 -0.86
N HIS A 128 -1.27 2.91 -0.56
CA HIS A 128 -0.19 3.18 -1.53
C HIS A 128 0.44 1.89 -2.04
N GLU A 129 0.72 0.94 -1.16
CA GLU A 129 1.29 -0.34 -1.56
C GLU A 129 0.29 -1.21 -2.36
N ILE A 130 -1.00 -1.15 -2.02
CA ILE A 130 -2.05 -1.76 -2.83
C ILE A 130 -2.07 -1.13 -4.23
N GLY A 131 -1.86 0.19 -4.32
CA GLY A 131 -1.73 0.90 -5.60
C GLY A 131 -0.65 0.33 -6.50
N HIS A 132 0.52 -0.04 -5.94
CA HIS A 132 1.57 -0.70 -6.71
C HIS A 132 1.10 -2.05 -7.28
N HIS A 133 0.33 -2.81 -6.51
CA HIS A 133 -0.24 -4.07 -6.99
C HIS A 133 -1.19 -3.84 -8.18
N LEU A 134 -2.02 -2.81 -8.11
CA LEU A 134 -2.92 -2.46 -9.21
C LEU A 134 -2.13 -2.00 -10.44
N ASP A 135 -1.01 -1.29 -10.27
CA ASP A 135 -0.14 -0.91 -11.38
C ASP A 135 0.30 -2.15 -12.18
N TYR A 136 0.76 -3.20 -11.48
CA TYR A 136 1.22 -4.41 -12.15
C TYR A 136 0.08 -5.28 -12.67
N GLU A 137 -0.98 -5.46 -11.89
CA GLU A 137 -1.98 -6.50 -12.14
C GLU A 137 -3.21 -5.99 -12.90
N LEU A 138 -3.68 -4.78 -12.60
CA LEU A 138 -4.85 -4.21 -13.27
C LEU A 138 -4.49 -3.44 -14.51
N PHE A 139 -3.47 -2.60 -14.44
CA PHE A 139 -3.05 -1.73 -15.54
C PHE A 139 -1.88 -2.29 -16.33
N LYS A 140 -1.27 -3.40 -15.88
CA LYS A 140 -0.16 -4.09 -16.58
C LYS A 140 1.01 -3.16 -16.91
N LEU A 141 1.34 -2.24 -15.99
CA LEU A 141 2.46 -1.34 -16.17
C LEU A 141 3.79 -2.09 -16.02
N ALA A 142 4.81 -1.67 -16.77
CA ALA A 142 6.14 -2.28 -16.71
C ALA A 142 6.85 -1.97 -15.39
N GLU A 143 6.56 -0.80 -14.81
CA GLU A 143 7.09 -0.37 -13.52
C GLU A 143 6.08 0.55 -12.85
N THR A 144 6.27 0.80 -11.57
CA THR A 144 5.38 1.64 -10.78
C THR A 144 6.17 2.75 -10.10
N PHE A 145 5.51 3.87 -9.83
CA PHE A 145 6.12 5.06 -9.25
C PHE A 145 5.51 5.41 -7.91
N HIS A 146 6.30 6.04 -7.04
CA HIS A 146 5.80 6.68 -5.84
C HIS A 146 5.25 8.05 -6.22
N THR A 147 3.93 8.20 -6.14
CA THR A 147 3.19 9.39 -6.57
C THR A 147 2.65 10.16 -5.37
N GLU A 148 3.49 10.55 -4.46
CA GLU A 148 3.09 11.29 -3.26
C GLU A 148 2.61 12.71 -3.53
#